data_1cb6b61466c78952e6f8516db604e3d2
#
_entry.id   1cb6b61466c78952e6f8516db604e3d2
#
_cell.length_a   1.000
_cell.length_b   1.000
_cell.length_c   1.000
_cell.angle_alpha   90.00
_cell.angle_beta   90.00
_cell.angle_gamma   90.00
#
_symmetry.space_group_name_H-M   'P 1'
#
loop_
_entity.id
_entity.type
_entity.pdbx_description
1 polymer ?
#
loop_
_entity_poly.entity_id
_entity_poly.type
_entity_poly.pdbx_seq_one_letter_code
_entity_poly.pdbx_strand_id
1 'polypeptide(L)'
;LDDPDVEEININGWDDIAITHLDGRIEKTKEHFFSPQHAEDVVKKLLQHSGMIIDNASPLAQGHLPNNTRITAVKKPVVDEERAIAVSIRKLYPQRVDRDNLIRTNALTEEMLGFLETCIRYGVSFVVAGRTSSGKTTLLNALLAGIPDNKRIYTIESGARELSLVKRNGAGEVINNV
;
A
#
# COMPACT_ATOMS: atom_id res chain seq x y z
N LEU A 1 -6.88 11.48 6.21
CA LEU A 1 -6.80 10.08 5.75
C LEU A 1 -8.15 9.53 5.26
N ASP A 2 -9.26 10.11 5.66
CA ASP A 2 -10.61 9.61 5.30
C ASP A 2 -11.08 10.07 3.92
N ASP A 3 -10.40 11.04 3.32
CA ASP A 3 -10.70 11.51 1.96
C ASP A 3 -10.44 10.40 0.94
N PRO A 4 -11.44 9.96 0.16
CA PRO A 4 -11.30 8.87 -0.79
C PRO A 4 -10.36 9.20 -1.97
N ASP A 5 -10.18 10.47 -2.30
CA ASP A 5 -9.36 10.89 -3.44
C ASP A 5 -7.85 10.98 -3.12
N VAL A 6 -7.49 10.87 -1.84
CA VAL A 6 -6.09 10.94 -1.41
C VAL A 6 -5.42 9.57 -1.48
N GLU A 7 -4.37 9.42 -2.28
CA GLU A 7 -3.54 8.21 -2.38
C GLU A 7 -2.43 8.20 -1.33
N GLU A 8 -1.69 9.30 -1.21
CA GLU A 8 -0.50 9.38 -0.36
C GLU A 8 -0.39 10.76 0.31
N ILE A 9 0.09 10.76 1.54
CA ILE A 9 0.43 11.98 2.28
C ILE A 9 1.92 11.92 2.61
N ASN A 10 2.66 12.92 2.17
CA ASN A 10 4.08 13.08 2.43
C ASN A 10 4.32 14.28 3.33
N ILE A 11 4.81 14.03 4.53
CA ILE A 11 5.25 15.03 5.50
C ILE A 11 6.76 15.13 5.35
N ASN A 12 7.27 16.17 4.70
CA ASN A 12 8.70 16.39 4.48
C ASN A 12 9.35 17.20 5.61
N GLY A 13 8.53 17.69 6.52
CA GLY A 13 8.89 18.50 7.67
C GLY A 13 7.61 18.99 8.37
N TRP A 14 7.77 19.72 9.44
CA TRP A 14 6.64 20.22 10.23
C TRP A 14 5.75 21.24 9.46
N ASP A 15 6.30 21.91 8.46
CA ASP A 15 5.69 22.97 7.64
C ASP A 15 5.59 22.60 6.13
N ASP A 16 6.04 21.43 5.73
CA ASP A 16 5.99 20.98 4.33
C ASP A 16 5.24 19.64 4.23
N ILE A 17 3.97 19.72 3.90
CA ILE A 17 3.09 18.58 3.73
C ILE A 17 2.55 18.58 2.29
N ALA A 18 2.75 17.49 1.59
CA ALA A 18 2.24 17.26 0.24
C ALA A 18 1.25 16.09 0.22
N ILE A 19 0.21 16.23 -0.57
CA ILE A 19 -0.84 15.23 -0.78
C ILE A 19 -0.79 14.79 -2.24
N THR A 20 -0.71 13.50 -2.47
CA THR A 20 -0.84 12.90 -3.80
C THR A 20 -2.24 12.31 -3.93
N HIS A 21 -2.94 12.71 -4.98
CA HIS A 21 -4.29 12.24 -5.30
C HIS A 21 -4.23 11.01 -6.22
N LEU A 22 -5.36 10.29 -6.33
CA LEU A 22 -5.49 9.10 -7.18
C LEU A 22 -5.27 9.38 -8.66
N ASP A 23 -5.48 10.60 -9.12
CA ASP A 23 -5.23 11.05 -10.48
C ASP A 23 -3.73 11.38 -10.75
N GLY A 24 -2.88 11.24 -9.74
CA GLY A 24 -1.46 11.56 -9.78
C GLY A 24 -1.13 13.03 -9.54
N ARG A 25 -2.11 13.89 -9.29
CA ARG A 25 -1.91 15.29 -8.94
C ARG A 25 -1.29 15.40 -7.56
N ILE A 26 -0.23 16.20 -7.44
CA ILE A 26 0.44 16.50 -6.17
C ILE A 26 0.07 17.92 -5.74
N GLU A 27 -0.43 18.05 -4.54
CA GLU A 27 -0.84 19.31 -3.95
C GLU A 27 -0.04 19.56 -2.66
N LYS A 28 0.58 20.74 -2.54
CA LYS A 28 1.10 21.20 -1.26
C LYS A 28 -0.04 21.81 -0.45
N THR A 29 -0.30 21.23 0.70
CA THR A 29 -1.33 21.75 1.61
C THR A 29 -0.83 23.00 2.33
N LYS A 30 -1.77 23.85 2.75
CA LYS A 30 -1.50 24.99 3.67
C LYS A 30 -1.47 24.54 5.13
N GLU A 31 -1.94 23.34 5.41
CA GLU A 31 -1.93 22.75 6.75
C GLU A 31 -0.49 22.43 7.14
N HIS A 32 -0.15 22.69 8.38
CA HIS A 32 1.17 22.44 8.95
C HIS A 32 1.06 22.16 10.46
N PHE A 33 2.10 21.59 11.01
CA PHE A 33 2.21 21.43 12.45
C PHE A 33 2.62 22.76 13.10
N PHE A 34 2.38 22.93 14.38
CA PHE A 34 2.72 24.17 15.09
C PHE A 34 4.23 24.36 15.30
N SER A 35 4.98 23.27 15.32
CA SER A 35 6.43 23.27 15.49
C SER A 35 7.04 21.92 15.10
N PRO A 36 8.38 21.84 14.92
CA PRO A 36 9.08 20.55 14.73
C PRO A 36 8.77 19.54 15.83
N GLN A 37 8.75 19.96 17.10
CA GLN A 37 8.45 19.07 18.22
C GLN A 37 7.01 18.57 18.19
N HIS A 38 6.04 19.43 17.84
CA HIS A 38 4.64 19.03 17.69
C HIS A 38 4.46 17.98 16.59
N ALA A 39 5.15 18.14 15.45
CA ALA A 39 5.13 17.14 14.37
C ALA A 39 5.64 15.78 14.87
N GLU A 40 6.78 15.77 15.56
CA GLU A 40 7.35 14.55 16.13
C GLU A 40 6.40 13.88 17.13
N ASP A 41 5.76 14.64 18.01
CA ASP A 41 4.86 14.11 19.04
C ASP A 41 3.58 13.51 18.42
N VAL A 42 3.01 14.17 17.42
CA VAL A 42 1.84 13.67 16.70
C VAL A 42 2.15 12.37 15.97
N VAL A 43 3.28 12.33 15.25
CA VAL A 43 3.68 11.13 14.51
C VAL A 43 4.02 9.99 15.47
N LYS A 44 4.70 10.25 16.59
CA LYS A 44 4.94 9.23 17.61
C LYS A 44 3.64 8.63 18.15
N LYS A 45 2.66 9.45 18.48
CA LYS A 45 1.34 8.96 18.92
C LYS A 45 0.67 8.11 17.85
N LEU A 46 0.72 8.53 16.58
CA LEU A 46 0.16 7.77 15.47
C LEU A 46 0.81 6.39 15.34
N LEU A 47 2.13 6.31 15.44
CA LEU A 47 2.88 5.06 15.39
C LEU A 47 2.58 4.15 16.58
N GLN A 48 2.50 4.71 17.79
CA GLN A 48 2.20 3.97 19.02
C GLN A 48 0.85 3.27 18.98
N HIS A 49 -0.18 3.87 18.39
CA HIS A 49 -1.48 3.23 18.21
C HIS A 49 -1.43 1.95 17.36
N SER A 50 -0.37 1.79 16.58
CA SER A 50 -0.12 0.61 15.74
C SER A 50 1.01 -0.27 16.29
N GLY A 51 1.41 -0.06 17.54
CA GLY A 51 2.48 -0.83 18.19
C GLY A 51 3.89 -0.54 17.65
N MET A 52 4.05 0.54 16.88
CA MET A 52 5.36 0.95 16.34
C MET A 52 6.04 1.96 17.26
N ILE A 53 7.36 1.85 17.34
CA ILE A 53 8.21 2.77 18.15
C ILE A 53 9.18 3.46 17.20
N ILE A 54 9.36 4.76 17.41
CA ILE A 54 10.39 5.56 16.78
C ILE A 54 11.09 6.40 17.85
N ASP A 55 12.40 6.27 17.93
CA ASP A 55 13.24 6.97 18.90
C ASP A 55 14.63 7.28 18.30
N ASN A 56 15.56 7.80 19.10
CA ASN A 56 16.90 8.13 18.61
C ASN A 56 17.76 6.90 18.35
N ALA A 57 17.47 5.76 18.98
CA ALA A 57 18.17 4.50 18.74
C ALA A 57 17.62 3.77 17.51
N SER A 58 16.32 3.95 17.25
CA SER A 58 15.61 3.40 16.08
C SER A 58 14.88 4.52 15.35
N PRO A 59 15.61 5.33 14.55
CA PRO A 59 15.05 6.53 13.92
C PRO A 59 14.19 6.26 12.69
N LEU A 60 14.02 5.00 12.31
CA LEU A 60 13.18 4.56 11.20
C LEU A 60 12.08 3.64 11.74
N ALA A 61 10.83 3.96 11.42
CA ALA A 61 9.68 3.10 11.67
C ALA A 61 8.95 2.81 10.36
N GLN A 62 8.65 1.54 10.11
CA GLN A 62 7.86 1.09 8.96
C GLN A 62 6.79 0.10 9.42
N GLY A 63 5.58 0.24 8.92
CA GLY A 63 4.51 -0.67 9.24
C GLY A 63 3.17 -0.23 8.66
N HIS A 64 2.10 -0.65 9.32
CA HIS A 64 0.73 -0.35 8.94
C HIS A 64 0.00 0.36 10.08
N LEU A 65 -0.71 1.39 9.71
CA LEU A 65 -1.76 1.98 10.53
C LEU A 65 -3.04 1.12 10.44
N PRO A 66 -4.03 1.35 11.30
CA PRO A 66 -5.37 0.78 11.08
C PRO A 66 -5.84 0.99 9.63
N ASN A 67 -6.65 0.08 9.11
CA ASN A 67 -7.11 0.06 7.71
C ASN A 67 -6.03 -0.24 6.66
N ASN A 68 -4.97 -0.96 7.05
CA ASN A 68 -3.85 -1.34 6.16
C ASN A 68 -3.14 -0.16 5.48
N THR A 69 -3.28 1.06 5.98
CA THR A 69 -2.53 2.21 5.48
C THR A 69 -1.06 2.04 5.83
N ARG A 70 -0.19 2.00 4.83
CA ARG A 70 1.26 1.90 5.03
C ARG A 70 1.80 3.22 5.56
N ILE A 71 2.69 3.15 6.54
CA ILE A 71 3.44 4.28 7.05
C ILE A 71 4.94 3.98 7.08
N THR A 72 5.72 4.95 6.63
CA THR A 72 7.17 4.99 6.82
C THR A 72 7.50 6.33 7.45
N ALA A 73 8.11 6.31 8.62
CA ALA A 73 8.51 7.51 9.34
C ALA A 73 10.00 7.47 9.62
N VAL A 74 10.67 8.60 9.43
CA VAL A 74 12.10 8.78 9.68
C VAL A 74 12.27 10.05 10.49
N LYS A 75 13.05 9.96 11.58
CA LYS A 75 13.35 11.12 12.42
C LYS A 75 14.85 11.39 12.53
N LYS A 76 15.24 12.44 13.22
CA LYS A 76 16.65 12.70 13.55
C LYS A 76 17.25 11.51 14.32
N PRO A 77 18.52 11.18 14.07
CA PRO A 77 19.54 11.95 13.33
C PRO A 77 19.55 11.72 11.81
N VAL A 78 18.62 10.97 11.23
CA VAL A 78 18.59 10.66 9.80
C VAL A 78 18.05 11.83 8.98
N VAL A 79 17.13 12.60 9.54
CA VAL A 79 16.62 13.84 8.95
C VAL A 79 17.18 15.05 9.70
N ASP A 80 17.24 16.20 9.03
CA ASP A 80 17.71 17.45 9.59
C ASP A 80 16.94 17.89 10.83
N GLU A 81 17.60 18.54 11.77
CA GLU A 81 16.96 19.02 13.02
C GLU A 81 15.79 19.96 12.77
N GLU A 82 15.91 20.81 11.76
CA GLU A 82 14.86 21.78 11.39
C GLU A 82 13.58 21.10 10.92
N ARG A 83 13.67 19.95 10.28
CA ARG A 83 12.53 19.16 9.80
C ARG A 83 11.93 18.28 10.88
N ALA A 84 12.75 17.85 11.84
CA ALA A 84 12.45 16.95 12.94
C ALA A 84 12.04 15.53 12.52
N ILE A 85 11.12 15.39 11.58
CA ILE A 85 10.57 14.11 11.13
C ILE A 85 10.10 14.20 9.67
N ALA A 86 10.30 13.12 8.93
CA ALA A 86 9.73 12.92 7.59
C ALA A 86 8.86 11.66 7.60
N VAL A 87 7.70 11.73 6.96
CA VAL A 87 6.73 10.61 6.95
C VAL A 87 6.09 10.47 5.59
N SER A 88 6.00 9.23 5.10
CA SER A 88 5.15 8.86 3.98
C SER A 88 4.03 7.96 4.49
N ILE A 89 2.80 8.34 4.23
CA ILE A 89 1.58 7.60 4.57
C ILE A 89 0.86 7.29 3.26
N ARG A 90 0.84 6.01 2.87
CA ARG A 90 0.20 5.57 1.64
C ARG A 90 -1.00 4.69 1.95
N LYS A 91 -2.14 5.09 1.43
CA LYS A 91 -3.35 4.29 1.53
C LYS A 91 -3.23 3.07 0.62
N LEU A 92 -3.50 1.91 1.19
CA LEU A 92 -3.74 0.72 0.39
C LEU A 92 -5.20 0.72 0.01
N TYR A 93 -5.49 1.13 -1.21
CA TYR A 93 -6.81 0.93 -1.77
C TYR A 93 -6.92 -0.55 -2.11
N PRO A 94 -7.83 -1.29 -1.50
CA PRO A 94 -8.25 -2.57 -2.01
C PRO A 94 -9.09 -2.30 -3.26
N GLN A 95 -8.55 -1.66 -4.28
CA GLN A 95 -9.17 -1.72 -5.60
C GLN A 95 -9.16 -3.21 -5.95
N ARG A 96 -10.32 -3.82 -5.82
CA ARG A 96 -10.57 -5.12 -6.42
C ARG A 96 -10.45 -4.93 -7.92
N VAL A 97 -9.23 -4.98 -8.40
CA VAL A 97 -9.01 -5.15 -9.82
C VAL A 97 -9.30 -6.63 -10.06
N ASP A 98 -10.55 -6.89 -10.37
CA ASP A 98 -11.00 -8.19 -10.82
C ASP A 98 -10.63 -8.39 -12.30
N ARG A 99 -10.90 -9.58 -12.77
CA ARG A 99 -10.72 -10.01 -14.17
C ARG A 99 -11.35 -9.03 -15.16
N ASP A 100 -12.58 -8.63 -14.89
CA ASP A 100 -13.37 -7.79 -15.80
C ASP A 100 -12.81 -6.37 -15.88
N ASN A 101 -12.27 -5.87 -14.78
CA ASN A 101 -11.62 -4.56 -14.75
C ASN A 101 -10.34 -4.54 -15.60
N LEU A 102 -9.51 -5.59 -15.55
CA LEU A 102 -8.30 -5.68 -16.38
C LEU A 102 -8.62 -5.66 -17.87
N ILE A 103 -9.69 -6.32 -18.28
CA ILE A 103 -10.14 -6.32 -19.66
C ILE A 103 -10.75 -4.96 -20.05
N ARG A 104 -11.64 -4.42 -19.22
CA ARG A 104 -12.32 -3.15 -19.46
C ARG A 104 -11.35 -1.98 -19.58
N THR A 105 -10.26 -1.99 -18.82
CA THR A 105 -9.22 -0.96 -18.89
C THR A 105 -8.18 -1.21 -20.00
N ASN A 106 -8.35 -2.26 -20.79
CA ASN A 106 -7.40 -2.70 -21.82
C ASN A 106 -5.98 -2.98 -21.26
N ALA A 107 -5.87 -3.31 -19.98
CA ALA A 107 -4.60 -3.72 -19.38
C ALA A 107 -4.16 -5.09 -19.91
N LEU A 108 -5.10 -6.00 -20.15
CA LEU A 108 -4.90 -7.29 -20.79
C LEU A 108 -6.06 -7.59 -21.74
N THR A 109 -5.79 -8.40 -22.79
CA THR A 109 -6.85 -9.01 -23.58
C THR A 109 -7.41 -10.24 -22.84
N GLU A 110 -8.60 -10.67 -23.19
CA GLU A 110 -9.22 -11.87 -22.62
C GLU A 110 -8.38 -13.13 -22.88
N GLU A 111 -7.77 -13.23 -24.06
CA GLU A 111 -6.87 -14.32 -24.43
C GLU A 111 -5.60 -14.35 -23.57
N MET A 112 -4.97 -13.19 -23.36
CA MET A 112 -3.78 -13.07 -22.48
C MET A 112 -4.10 -13.47 -21.04
N LEU A 113 -5.24 -13.01 -20.53
CA LEU A 113 -5.66 -13.33 -19.17
C LEU A 113 -5.98 -14.81 -19.02
N GLY A 114 -6.71 -15.41 -19.95
CA GLY A 114 -6.99 -16.85 -19.98
C GLY A 114 -5.73 -17.73 -20.05
N PHE A 115 -4.72 -17.27 -20.78
CA PHE A 115 -3.41 -17.93 -20.81
C PHE A 115 -2.74 -17.88 -19.43
N LEU A 116 -2.70 -16.72 -18.79
CA LEU A 116 -2.09 -16.57 -17.45
C LEU A 116 -2.85 -17.37 -16.39
N GLU A 117 -4.17 -17.38 -16.42
CA GLU A 117 -5.01 -18.21 -15.52
C GLU A 117 -4.71 -19.70 -15.71
N THR A 118 -4.50 -20.13 -16.94
CA THR A 118 -4.10 -21.51 -17.27
C THR A 118 -2.73 -21.82 -16.67
N CYS A 119 -1.75 -20.94 -16.85
CA CYS A 119 -0.42 -21.08 -16.25
C CYS A 119 -0.50 -21.27 -14.73
N ILE A 120 -1.32 -20.45 -14.04
CA ILE A 120 -1.51 -20.56 -12.59
C ILE A 120 -2.13 -21.90 -12.20
N ARG A 121 -3.15 -22.33 -12.92
CA ARG A 121 -3.83 -23.61 -12.66
C ARG A 121 -2.88 -24.79 -12.77
N TYR A 122 -1.95 -24.74 -13.71
CA TYR A 122 -0.95 -25.78 -13.90
C TYR A 122 0.34 -25.59 -13.09
N GLY A 123 0.42 -24.56 -12.26
CA GLY A 123 1.55 -24.31 -11.35
C GLY A 123 2.82 -23.83 -12.06
N VAL A 124 2.67 -23.13 -13.18
CA VAL A 124 3.81 -22.53 -13.89
C VAL A 124 4.36 -21.38 -13.08
N SER A 125 5.67 -21.34 -12.87
CA SER A 125 6.34 -20.20 -12.23
C SER A 125 6.47 -19.04 -13.20
N PHE A 126 6.15 -17.82 -12.73
CA PHE A 126 6.29 -16.60 -13.52
C PHE A 126 6.75 -15.43 -12.66
N VAL A 127 7.23 -14.39 -13.32
CA VAL A 127 7.69 -13.15 -12.69
C VAL A 127 6.91 -11.98 -13.29
N VAL A 128 6.37 -11.13 -12.42
CA VAL A 128 5.74 -9.86 -12.83
C VAL A 128 6.73 -8.73 -12.57
N ALA A 129 7.23 -8.11 -13.64
CA ALA A 129 8.21 -7.05 -13.57
C ALA A 129 7.70 -5.76 -14.22
N GLY A 130 8.19 -4.62 -13.76
CA GLY A 130 7.82 -3.31 -14.30
C GLY A 130 8.22 -2.18 -13.36
N ARG A 131 8.04 -0.93 -13.80
CA ARG A 131 8.32 0.27 -13.02
C ARG A 131 7.36 0.41 -11.83
N THR A 132 7.70 1.25 -10.87
CA THR A 132 6.78 1.65 -9.79
C THR A 132 5.49 2.19 -10.39
N SER A 133 4.36 1.89 -9.77
CA SER A 133 2.99 2.27 -10.22
C SER A 133 2.58 1.74 -11.60
N SER A 134 3.24 0.69 -12.12
CA SER A 134 2.86 0.06 -13.40
C SER A 134 1.77 -1.03 -13.27
N GLY A 135 1.16 -1.19 -12.10
CA GLY A 135 0.10 -2.18 -11.88
C GLY A 135 0.57 -3.61 -11.59
N LYS A 136 1.86 -3.84 -11.26
CA LYS A 136 2.39 -5.18 -10.93
C LYS A 136 1.60 -5.90 -9.85
N THR A 137 1.45 -5.25 -8.70
CA THR A 137 0.72 -5.81 -7.54
C THR A 137 -0.75 -6.00 -7.85
N THR A 138 -1.33 -5.09 -8.63
CA THR A 138 -2.70 -5.16 -9.11
C THR A 138 -2.94 -6.39 -9.99
N LEU A 139 -2.07 -6.60 -10.98
CA LEU A 139 -2.12 -7.78 -11.84
C LEU A 139 -1.90 -9.06 -11.02
N LEU A 140 -0.91 -9.07 -10.13
CA LEU A 140 -0.63 -10.23 -9.29
C LEU A 140 -1.83 -10.59 -8.41
N ASN A 141 -2.47 -9.61 -7.76
CA ASN A 141 -3.68 -9.83 -6.96
C ASN A 141 -4.83 -10.43 -7.78
N ALA A 142 -5.05 -9.93 -9.00
CA ALA A 142 -6.09 -10.47 -9.88
C ALA A 142 -5.79 -11.93 -10.26
N LEU A 143 -4.53 -12.24 -10.56
CA LEU A 143 -4.11 -13.60 -10.91
C LEU A 143 -4.16 -14.56 -9.73
N LEU A 144 -3.79 -14.13 -8.52
CA LEU A 144 -3.86 -14.94 -7.30
C LEU A 144 -5.28 -15.39 -6.97
N ALA A 145 -6.28 -14.62 -7.35
CA ALA A 145 -7.69 -15.05 -7.24
C ALA A 145 -8.01 -16.30 -8.07
N GLY A 146 -7.22 -16.61 -9.11
CA GLY A 146 -7.35 -17.80 -9.94
C GLY A 146 -6.73 -19.09 -9.35
N ILE A 147 -6.00 -19.01 -8.23
CA ILE A 147 -5.40 -20.19 -7.62
C ILE A 147 -6.52 -21.10 -7.07
N PRO A 148 -6.49 -22.41 -7.35
CA PRO A 148 -7.48 -23.36 -6.82
C PRO A 148 -7.54 -23.38 -5.29
N ASP A 149 -8.74 -23.50 -4.72
CA ASP A 149 -8.98 -23.42 -3.27
C ASP A 149 -8.35 -24.57 -2.46
N ASN A 150 -7.99 -25.67 -3.13
CA ASN A 150 -7.29 -26.80 -2.53
C ASN A 150 -5.76 -26.61 -2.45
N LYS A 151 -5.25 -25.46 -2.84
CA LYS A 151 -3.82 -25.13 -2.77
C LYS A 151 -3.53 -24.30 -1.53
N ARG A 152 -2.47 -24.65 -0.82
CA ARG A 152 -1.93 -23.82 0.25
C ARG A 152 -1.04 -22.72 -0.34
N ILE A 153 -1.26 -21.48 0.07
CA ILE A 153 -0.54 -20.33 -0.45
C ILE A 153 0.27 -19.70 0.69
N TYR A 154 1.50 -19.32 0.39
CA TYR A 154 2.34 -18.50 1.26
C TYR A 154 2.71 -17.22 0.53
N THR A 155 2.59 -16.09 1.21
CA THR A 155 3.14 -14.82 0.74
C THR A 155 4.37 -14.45 1.55
N ILE A 156 5.38 -13.94 0.86
CA ILE A 156 6.57 -13.36 1.47
C ILE A 156 6.66 -11.94 0.90
N GLU A 157 6.39 -10.96 1.75
CA GLU A 157 6.33 -9.56 1.37
C GLU A 157 7.32 -8.74 2.19
N SER A 158 8.05 -7.86 1.54
CA SER A 158 8.94 -6.92 2.22
C SER A 158 8.20 -5.63 2.53
N GLY A 159 8.03 -5.33 3.80
CA GLY A 159 7.34 -4.12 4.28
C GLY A 159 5.84 -4.31 4.41
N ALA A 160 5.06 -3.67 3.55
CA ALA A 160 3.60 -3.68 3.63
C ALA A 160 2.98 -4.92 2.99
N ARG A 161 1.91 -5.44 3.59
CA ARG A 161 1.07 -6.47 2.97
C ARG A 161 0.21 -5.83 1.87
N GLU A 162 0.56 -6.09 0.63
CA GLU A 162 -0.15 -5.58 -0.56
C GLU A 162 -0.99 -6.67 -1.24
N LEU A 163 -0.68 -7.94 -0.97
CA LEU A 163 -1.37 -9.06 -1.57
C LEU A 163 -2.61 -9.45 -0.77
N SER A 164 -3.74 -9.54 -1.45
CA SER A 164 -5.00 -10.01 -0.88
C SER A 164 -5.35 -11.39 -1.45
N LEU A 165 -5.17 -12.42 -0.62
CA LEU A 165 -5.49 -13.80 -1.01
C LEU A 165 -6.93 -14.21 -0.67
N VAL A 166 -7.67 -13.30 -0.04
CA VAL A 166 -9.05 -13.58 0.39
C VAL A 166 -9.99 -13.52 -0.81
N LYS A 167 -10.55 -14.65 -1.18
CA LYS A 167 -11.65 -14.72 -2.16
C LYS A 167 -12.97 -14.50 -1.45
N ARG A 168 -13.82 -13.70 -2.09
CA ARG A 168 -15.18 -13.43 -1.60
C ARG A 168 -16.20 -13.75 -2.69
N ASN A 169 -17.36 -14.26 -2.30
CA ASN A 169 -18.50 -14.43 -3.20
C ASN A 169 -19.19 -13.08 -3.50
N GLY A 170 -20.21 -13.09 -4.34
CA GLY A 170 -21.00 -11.91 -4.69
C GLY A 170 -21.69 -11.22 -3.51
N ALA A 171 -21.88 -11.93 -2.38
CA ALA A 171 -22.41 -11.40 -1.11
C ALA A 171 -21.31 -10.82 -0.21
N GLY A 172 -20.02 -10.89 -0.61
CA GLY A 172 -18.88 -10.41 0.17
C GLY A 172 -18.35 -11.39 1.22
N GLU A 173 -18.88 -12.60 1.30
CA GLU A 173 -18.44 -13.64 2.23
C GLU A 173 -17.13 -14.28 1.76
N VAL A 174 -16.24 -14.60 2.72
CA VAL A 174 -14.99 -15.30 2.45
C VAL A 174 -15.26 -16.75 2.06
N ILE A 175 -14.77 -17.17 0.90
CA ILE A 175 -15.01 -18.50 0.32
C ILE A 175 -13.79 -19.39 0.23
N ASN A 176 -12.63 -18.91 0.63
CA ASN A 176 -11.40 -19.70 0.65
C ASN A 176 -10.74 -19.71 2.02
N ASN A 177 -10.05 -20.78 2.34
CA ASN A 177 -9.24 -20.91 3.55
C ASN A 177 -7.83 -20.36 3.26
N VAL A 178 -7.56 -19.16 3.80
CA VAL A 178 -6.24 -18.53 3.74
C VAL A 178 -5.69 -18.38 5.14
#